data_ff9db5af7c34667990fc50e56a262f37
#
_entry.id   ff9db5af7c34667990fc50e56a262f37
#
_cell.length_a   1.000
_cell.length_b   1.000
_cell.length_c   1.000
_cell.angle_alpha   90.00
_cell.angle_beta   90.00
_cell.angle_gamma   90.00
#
_symmetry.space_group_name_H-M   'P 1'
#
loop_
_entity.id
_entity.type
_entity.pdbx_description
1 polymer ?
#
loop_
_entity_poly.entity_id
_entity_poly.type
_entity_poly.pdbx_seq_one_letter_code
_entity_poly.pdbx_strand_id
1 'polypeptide(L)'
;MKLYDLELSGNCYKVRLLAALLGIELELHATDLAGGEHKSPAFLALNPFGEIPVLVDGDLVLRDSQAITIYLARRFGGDQWLPTSPRDLALVMQWVSTAANDVARGPNDARLHDLFGYALDVEKARAHARKLLDVLDAHLAQRAWLELDRPTVADITVYPYVSLAEQGGVALAPYAAVQAWMTRIQKLPGYIPMPGQFVAA
;
A
#
# COMPACT_ATOMS: atom_id res chain seq x y z
N MET A 1 10.99 -3.66 -16.16
CA MET A 1 10.77 -4.32 -14.85
C MET A 1 9.48 -5.13 -14.93
N LYS A 2 9.48 -6.36 -14.40
CA LYS A 2 8.30 -7.23 -14.36
C LYS A 2 7.76 -7.30 -12.94
N LEU A 3 6.45 -7.11 -12.77
CA LEU A 3 5.75 -7.22 -11.49
C LEU A 3 4.81 -8.44 -11.53
N TYR A 4 5.01 -9.39 -10.64
CA TYR A 4 4.03 -10.42 -10.33
C TYR A 4 2.91 -9.80 -9.50
N ASP A 5 1.73 -9.74 -10.07
CA ASP A 5 0.65 -8.84 -9.68
C ASP A 5 -0.68 -9.59 -9.48
N LEU A 6 -1.57 -8.97 -8.74
CA LEU A 6 -3.00 -9.26 -8.72
C LEU A 6 -3.76 -7.94 -8.62
N GLU A 7 -4.70 -7.70 -9.53
CA GLU A 7 -5.46 -6.45 -9.62
C GLU A 7 -6.08 -6.03 -8.28
N LEU A 8 -6.70 -6.99 -7.58
CA LEU A 8 -7.38 -6.74 -6.30
C LEU A 8 -6.46 -6.72 -5.07
N SER A 9 -5.15 -6.91 -5.24
CA SER A 9 -4.20 -6.84 -4.13
C SER A 9 -3.79 -5.40 -3.83
N GLY A 10 -4.09 -4.91 -2.62
CA GLY A 10 -3.63 -3.60 -2.18
C GLY A 10 -2.10 -3.51 -2.06
N ASN A 11 -1.41 -4.63 -1.78
CA ASN A 11 0.05 -4.69 -1.76
C ASN A 11 0.64 -4.54 -3.17
N CYS A 12 0.06 -5.18 -4.17
CA CYS A 12 0.43 -4.99 -5.57
C CYS A 12 0.11 -3.58 -6.04
N TYR A 13 -1.04 -3.05 -5.65
CA TYR A 13 -1.46 -1.70 -5.99
C TYR A 13 -0.52 -0.62 -5.45
N LYS A 14 0.08 -0.77 -4.26
CA LYS A 14 1.14 0.15 -3.77
C LYS A 14 2.23 0.33 -4.82
N VAL A 15 2.69 -0.79 -5.39
CA VAL A 15 3.76 -0.81 -6.38
C VAL A 15 3.32 -0.17 -7.69
N ARG A 16 2.13 -0.57 -8.19
CA ARG A 16 1.57 0.01 -9.42
C ARG A 16 1.33 1.52 -9.30
N LEU A 17 0.75 1.95 -8.17
CA LEU A 17 0.48 3.36 -7.93
C LEU A 17 1.76 4.18 -7.89
N LEU A 18 2.77 3.74 -7.12
CA LEU A 18 4.03 4.46 -7.07
C LEU A 18 4.74 4.49 -8.44
N ALA A 19 4.74 3.37 -9.16
CA ALA A 19 5.30 3.32 -10.51
C ALA A 19 4.61 4.32 -11.45
N ALA A 20 3.28 4.37 -11.44
CA ALA A 20 2.50 5.32 -12.24
C ALA A 20 2.80 6.79 -11.88
N LEU A 21 2.87 7.12 -10.57
CA LEU A 21 3.23 8.46 -10.10
C LEU A 21 4.67 8.86 -10.47
N LEU A 22 5.55 7.88 -10.66
CA LEU A 22 6.95 8.09 -11.10
C LEU A 22 7.12 8.02 -12.62
N GLY A 23 6.04 7.76 -13.38
CA GLY A 23 6.10 7.59 -14.84
C GLY A 23 6.85 6.34 -15.29
N ILE A 24 6.85 5.27 -14.47
CA ILE A 24 7.53 4.01 -14.73
C ILE A 24 6.54 3.02 -15.33
N GLU A 25 6.87 2.46 -16.48
CA GLU A 25 6.14 1.34 -17.08
C GLU A 25 6.56 0.01 -16.45
N LEU A 26 5.57 -0.77 -16.01
CA LEU A 26 5.75 -2.12 -15.48
C LEU A 26 5.13 -3.14 -16.43
N GLU A 27 5.86 -4.20 -16.72
CA GLU A 27 5.30 -5.43 -17.29
C GLU A 27 4.54 -6.17 -16.18
N LEU A 28 3.21 -6.20 -16.26
CA LEU A 28 2.37 -6.86 -15.26
C LEU A 28 2.16 -8.35 -15.62
N HIS A 29 2.50 -9.23 -14.70
CA HIS A 29 2.18 -10.65 -14.75
C HIS A 29 1.06 -10.96 -13.77
N ALA A 30 -0.14 -11.19 -14.28
CA ALA A 30 -1.28 -11.59 -13.47
C ALA A 30 -1.03 -12.98 -12.86
N THR A 31 -0.75 -13.03 -11.57
CA THR A 31 -0.44 -14.27 -10.86
C THR A 31 -1.73 -15.02 -10.54
N ASP A 32 -1.84 -16.27 -10.99
CA ASP A 32 -2.99 -17.14 -10.69
C ASP A 32 -2.92 -17.68 -9.25
N LEU A 33 -3.42 -16.90 -8.30
CA LEU A 33 -3.47 -17.32 -6.90
C LEU A 33 -4.47 -18.49 -6.69
N ALA A 34 -5.58 -18.49 -7.42
CA ALA A 34 -6.60 -19.54 -7.31
C ALA A 34 -6.06 -20.88 -7.83
N GLY A 35 -5.32 -20.87 -8.94
CA GLY A 35 -4.64 -22.04 -9.48
C GLY A 35 -3.36 -22.43 -8.73
N GLY A 36 -2.95 -21.64 -7.71
CA GLY A 36 -1.81 -21.98 -6.87
C GLY A 36 -0.44 -21.62 -7.47
N GLU A 37 -0.38 -20.79 -8.50
CA GLU A 37 0.89 -20.38 -9.14
C GLU A 37 1.92 -19.89 -8.12
N HIS A 38 1.47 -19.08 -7.14
CA HIS A 38 2.31 -18.53 -6.06
C HIS A 38 2.93 -19.59 -5.13
N LYS A 39 2.47 -20.85 -5.20
CA LYS A 39 3.02 -22.00 -4.46
C LYS A 39 3.81 -22.96 -5.36
N SER A 40 3.92 -22.66 -6.65
CA SER A 40 4.76 -23.46 -7.54
C SER A 40 6.24 -23.35 -7.20
N PRO A 41 7.06 -24.39 -7.50
CA PRO A 41 8.49 -24.34 -7.29
C PRO A 41 9.17 -23.13 -7.99
N ALA A 42 8.70 -22.78 -9.18
CA ALA A 42 9.22 -21.65 -9.93
C ALA A 42 8.96 -20.31 -9.23
N PHE A 43 7.75 -20.11 -8.69
CA PHE A 43 7.43 -18.90 -7.95
C PHE A 43 8.13 -18.86 -6.58
N LEU A 44 8.19 -19.98 -5.88
CA LEU A 44 8.88 -20.08 -4.57
C LEU A 44 10.39 -19.82 -4.69
N ALA A 45 11.00 -20.04 -5.84
CA ALA A 45 12.38 -19.63 -6.11
C ALA A 45 12.53 -18.10 -6.18
N LEU A 46 11.49 -17.35 -6.59
CA LEU A 46 11.46 -15.89 -6.57
C LEU A 46 11.12 -15.32 -5.19
N ASN A 47 10.13 -15.95 -4.54
CA ASN A 47 9.68 -15.56 -3.20
C ASN A 47 9.33 -16.80 -2.36
N PRO A 48 10.19 -17.23 -1.42
CA PRO A 48 9.95 -18.43 -0.60
C PRO A 48 8.72 -18.34 0.32
N PHE A 49 8.15 -17.15 0.54
CA PHE A 49 6.88 -16.98 1.26
C PHE A 49 5.66 -17.32 0.39
N GLY A 50 5.84 -17.39 -0.95
CA GLY A 50 4.74 -17.63 -1.88
C GLY A 50 3.67 -16.55 -1.80
N GLU A 51 4.09 -15.29 -1.84
CA GLU A 51 3.25 -14.09 -1.72
C GLU A 51 3.57 -13.10 -2.82
N ILE A 52 2.59 -12.31 -3.21
CA ILE A 52 2.71 -11.18 -4.14
C ILE A 52 2.60 -9.84 -3.37
N PRO A 53 3.20 -8.75 -3.92
CA PRO A 53 3.94 -8.64 -5.17
C PRO A 53 5.37 -9.21 -5.11
N VAL A 54 5.89 -9.53 -6.29
CA VAL A 54 7.33 -9.73 -6.53
C VAL A 54 7.73 -8.87 -7.72
N LEU A 55 8.80 -8.08 -7.56
CA LEU A 55 9.40 -7.28 -8.64
C LEU A 55 10.68 -7.95 -9.13
N VAL A 56 10.81 -8.08 -10.45
CA VAL A 56 12.04 -8.52 -11.13
C VAL A 56 12.57 -7.38 -11.99
N ASP A 57 13.81 -6.96 -11.72
CA ASP A 57 14.50 -5.90 -12.46
C ASP A 57 15.91 -6.35 -12.84
N GLY A 58 16.05 -6.93 -14.04
CA GLY A 58 17.27 -7.63 -14.45
C GLY A 58 17.54 -8.85 -13.58
N ASP A 59 18.66 -8.87 -12.87
CA ASP A 59 19.07 -9.91 -11.92
C ASP A 59 18.54 -9.69 -10.50
N LEU A 60 18.00 -8.49 -10.22
CA LEU A 60 17.41 -8.17 -8.92
C LEU A 60 16.00 -8.72 -8.81
N VAL A 61 15.76 -9.52 -7.77
CA VAL A 61 14.43 -10.00 -7.37
C VAL A 61 14.09 -9.44 -6.00
N LEU A 62 13.00 -8.68 -5.91
CA LEU A 62 12.51 -8.09 -4.67
C LEU A 62 11.13 -8.64 -4.33
N ARG A 63 10.96 -9.04 -3.10
CA ARG A 63 9.69 -9.35 -2.45
C ARG A 63 9.38 -8.30 -1.39
N ASP A 64 8.14 -8.31 -0.90
CA ASP A 64 7.56 -7.35 0.02
C ASP A 64 7.26 -5.98 -0.62
N SER A 65 5.99 -5.56 -0.50
CA SER A 65 5.50 -4.34 -1.16
C SER A 65 6.18 -3.08 -0.65
N GLN A 66 6.58 -3.02 0.63
CA GLN A 66 7.28 -1.88 1.19
C GLN A 66 8.72 -1.81 0.67
N ALA A 67 9.42 -2.95 0.62
CA ALA A 67 10.77 -3.01 0.07
C ALA A 67 10.79 -2.60 -1.41
N ILE A 68 9.83 -3.07 -2.19
CA ILE A 68 9.68 -2.72 -3.60
C ILE A 68 9.40 -1.21 -3.76
N THR A 69 8.49 -0.64 -2.97
CA THR A 69 8.19 0.80 -3.04
C THR A 69 9.38 1.65 -2.59
N ILE A 70 10.14 1.24 -1.58
CA ILE A 70 11.40 1.89 -1.18
C ILE A 70 12.42 1.87 -2.34
N TYR A 71 12.59 0.72 -3.00
CA TYR A 71 13.48 0.60 -4.15
C TYR A 71 13.09 1.55 -5.28
N LEU A 72 11.81 1.56 -5.69
CA LEU A 72 11.31 2.42 -6.75
C LEU A 72 11.44 3.90 -6.39
N ALA A 73 11.05 4.27 -5.16
CA ALA A 73 11.16 5.63 -4.66
C ALA A 73 12.63 6.12 -4.68
N ARG A 74 13.58 5.29 -4.22
CA ARG A 74 14.99 5.67 -4.18
C ARG A 74 15.60 5.78 -5.57
N ARG A 75 15.31 4.80 -6.44
CA ARG A 75 15.93 4.72 -7.78
C ARG A 75 15.40 5.78 -8.74
N PHE A 76 14.10 6.08 -8.70
CA PHE A 76 13.43 6.92 -9.70
C PHE A 76 12.83 8.21 -9.12
N GLY A 77 12.46 8.21 -7.83
CA GLY A 77 11.83 9.37 -7.18
C GLY A 77 12.81 10.26 -6.41
N GLY A 78 14.01 9.78 -6.15
CA GLY A 78 15.03 10.53 -5.41
C GLY A 78 14.57 11.00 -4.02
N ASP A 79 15.13 12.10 -3.56
CA ASP A 79 14.83 12.68 -2.24
C ASP A 79 13.40 13.22 -2.13
N GLN A 80 12.75 13.47 -3.28
CA GLN A 80 11.34 13.89 -3.31
C GLN A 80 10.43 12.81 -2.72
N TRP A 81 10.68 11.53 -3.01
CA TRP A 81 9.84 10.41 -2.56
C TRP A 81 10.42 9.68 -1.35
N LEU A 82 11.74 9.62 -1.23
CA LEU A 82 12.44 8.98 -0.11
C LEU A 82 13.67 9.82 0.28
N PRO A 83 13.58 10.61 1.38
CA PRO A 83 14.66 11.49 1.79
C PRO A 83 15.90 10.70 2.24
N THR A 84 17.07 11.37 2.17
CA THR A 84 18.36 10.80 2.62
C THR A 84 18.81 11.34 3.97
N SER A 85 18.27 12.48 4.43
CA SER A 85 18.60 12.97 5.77
C SER A 85 18.15 11.96 6.82
N PRO A 86 18.98 11.63 7.84
CA PRO A 86 18.61 10.62 8.85
C PRO A 86 17.30 10.94 9.57
N ARG A 87 17.05 12.21 9.87
CA ARG A 87 15.82 12.67 10.53
C ARG A 87 14.60 12.43 9.66
N ASP A 88 14.61 12.91 8.42
CA ASP A 88 13.45 12.87 7.54
C ASP A 88 13.18 11.43 7.07
N LEU A 89 14.25 10.66 6.83
CA LEU A 89 14.12 9.23 6.53
C LEU A 89 13.45 8.49 7.69
N ALA A 90 13.83 8.76 8.94
CA ALA A 90 13.21 8.11 10.10
C ALA A 90 11.73 8.47 10.23
N LEU A 91 11.34 9.74 9.97
CA LEU A 91 9.94 10.18 9.95
C LEU A 91 9.12 9.43 8.89
N VAL A 92 9.64 9.27 7.69
CA VAL A 92 9.00 8.50 6.62
C VAL A 92 8.91 7.01 6.95
N MET A 93 10.02 6.43 7.47
CA MET A 93 10.09 4.99 7.75
C MET A 93 9.17 4.54 8.88
N GLN A 94 8.81 5.39 9.85
CA GLN A 94 7.83 5.00 10.87
C GLN A 94 6.45 4.72 10.26
N TRP A 95 6.04 5.45 9.21
CA TRP A 95 4.78 5.18 8.50
C TRP A 95 4.86 3.96 7.58
N VAL A 96 6.03 3.71 6.98
CA VAL A 96 6.27 2.45 6.24
C VAL A 96 6.16 1.26 7.19
N SER A 97 6.67 1.37 8.42
CA SER A 97 6.51 0.34 9.46
C SER A 97 5.06 0.19 9.92
N THR A 98 4.34 1.32 10.07
CA THR A 98 2.89 1.32 10.34
C THR A 98 2.12 0.61 9.23
N ALA A 99 2.50 0.82 7.96
CA ALA A 99 1.88 0.12 6.83
C ALA A 99 2.11 -1.39 6.88
N ALA A 100 3.31 -1.84 7.27
CA ALA A 100 3.64 -3.26 7.38
C ALA A 100 2.95 -3.96 8.57
N ASN A 101 2.56 -3.21 9.61
CA ASN A 101 1.98 -3.77 10.83
C ASN A 101 0.51 -3.36 11.01
N ASP A 102 0.24 -2.09 11.30
CA ASP A 102 -1.10 -1.64 11.72
C ASP A 102 -2.10 -1.63 10.56
N VAL A 103 -1.66 -1.19 9.37
CA VAL A 103 -2.48 -1.25 8.15
C VAL A 103 -2.72 -2.70 7.72
N ALA A 104 -1.72 -3.57 7.84
CA ALA A 104 -1.86 -4.98 7.49
C ALA A 104 -2.85 -5.70 8.44
N ARG A 105 -2.72 -5.49 9.75
CA ARG A 105 -3.55 -6.16 10.77
C ARG A 105 -4.92 -5.52 10.99
N GLY A 106 -5.13 -4.33 10.46
CA GLY A 106 -6.39 -3.60 10.56
C GLY A 106 -7.18 -3.72 9.24
N PRO A 107 -7.17 -2.67 8.42
CA PRO A 107 -8.03 -2.61 7.24
C PRO A 107 -7.74 -3.72 6.21
N ASN A 108 -6.49 -4.21 6.06
CA ASN A 108 -6.22 -5.31 5.15
C ASN A 108 -6.80 -6.64 5.68
N ASP A 109 -6.58 -7.01 6.96
CA ASP A 109 -7.10 -8.27 7.51
C ASP A 109 -8.64 -8.27 7.52
N ALA A 110 -9.28 -7.15 7.85
CA ALA A 110 -10.74 -7.02 7.76
C ALA A 110 -11.24 -7.25 6.33
N ARG A 111 -10.56 -6.65 5.33
CA ARG A 111 -10.86 -6.84 3.91
C ARG A 111 -10.61 -8.28 3.44
N LEU A 112 -9.52 -8.90 3.86
CA LEU A 112 -9.22 -10.31 3.52
C LEU A 112 -10.33 -11.25 4.02
N HIS A 113 -10.84 -11.01 5.22
CA HIS A 113 -11.96 -11.76 5.77
C HIS A 113 -13.22 -11.56 4.92
N ASP A 114 -13.66 -10.32 4.73
CA ASP A 114 -14.99 -10.03 4.15
C ASP A 114 -15.02 -10.28 2.63
N LEU A 115 -13.94 -9.96 1.91
CA LEU A 115 -13.93 -10.06 0.45
C LEU A 115 -13.40 -11.41 -0.06
N PHE A 116 -12.48 -12.04 0.67
CA PHE A 116 -11.80 -13.25 0.20
C PHE A 116 -12.02 -14.47 1.09
N GLY A 117 -12.80 -14.34 2.19
CA GLY A 117 -13.17 -15.47 3.04
C GLY A 117 -12.03 -16.04 3.90
N TYR A 118 -10.99 -15.26 4.18
CA TYR A 118 -9.90 -15.70 5.05
C TYR A 118 -10.40 -15.89 6.49
N ALA A 119 -9.98 -16.97 7.12
CA ALA A 119 -10.32 -17.29 8.52
C ALA A 119 -9.51 -16.40 9.50
N LEU A 120 -9.91 -15.13 9.64
CA LEU A 120 -9.29 -14.13 10.48
C LEU A 120 -10.29 -13.63 11.56
N ASP A 121 -9.77 -13.14 12.67
CA ASP A 121 -10.58 -12.47 13.70
C ASP A 121 -10.96 -11.06 13.21
N VAL A 122 -12.08 -10.99 12.49
CA VAL A 122 -12.52 -9.77 11.82
C VAL A 122 -12.88 -8.65 12.80
N GLU A 123 -13.44 -8.95 13.97
CA GLU A 123 -13.76 -7.93 14.96
C GLU A 123 -12.49 -7.30 15.55
N LYS A 124 -11.47 -8.10 15.80
CA LYS A 124 -10.15 -7.60 16.20
C LYS A 124 -9.53 -6.75 15.11
N ALA A 125 -9.59 -7.19 13.85
CA ALA A 125 -9.08 -6.45 12.70
C ALA A 125 -9.80 -5.10 12.53
N ARG A 126 -11.14 -5.06 12.63
CA ARG A 126 -11.94 -3.84 12.57
C ARG A 126 -11.66 -2.89 13.73
N ALA A 127 -11.47 -3.41 14.94
CA ALA A 127 -11.09 -2.60 16.11
C ALA A 127 -9.71 -1.96 15.90
N HIS A 128 -8.76 -2.73 15.36
CA HIS A 128 -7.42 -2.25 15.02
C HIS A 128 -7.46 -1.18 13.91
N ALA A 129 -8.27 -1.41 12.87
CA ALA A 129 -8.47 -0.44 11.79
C ALA A 129 -9.05 0.88 12.30
N ARG A 130 -10.07 0.86 13.16
CA ARG A 130 -10.63 2.08 13.76
C ARG A 130 -9.59 2.85 14.57
N LYS A 131 -8.82 2.14 15.42
CA LYS A 131 -7.73 2.77 16.18
C LYS A 131 -6.68 3.41 15.27
N LEU A 132 -6.30 2.76 14.18
CA LEU A 132 -5.39 3.31 13.19
C LEU A 132 -5.98 4.57 12.53
N LEU A 133 -7.25 4.53 12.14
CA LEU A 133 -7.93 5.66 11.51
C LEU A 133 -8.06 6.85 12.47
N ASP A 134 -8.31 6.63 13.77
CA ASP A 134 -8.32 7.68 14.79
C ASP A 134 -6.96 8.39 14.86
N VAL A 135 -5.86 7.62 14.86
CA VAL A 135 -4.49 8.16 14.85
C VAL A 135 -4.20 8.93 13.56
N LEU A 136 -4.56 8.35 12.41
CA LEU A 136 -4.35 9.01 11.11
C LEU A 136 -5.14 10.30 10.99
N ASP A 137 -6.41 10.30 11.39
CA ASP A 137 -7.27 11.48 11.27
C ASP A 137 -6.77 12.63 12.16
N ALA A 138 -6.41 12.33 13.42
CA ALA A 138 -5.83 13.31 14.32
C ALA A 138 -4.49 13.87 13.79
N HIS A 139 -3.64 13.01 13.21
CA HIS A 139 -2.37 13.41 12.63
C HIS A 139 -2.55 14.31 11.39
N LEU A 140 -3.46 13.92 10.50
CA LEU A 140 -3.76 14.62 9.24
C LEU A 140 -4.63 15.87 9.41
N ALA A 141 -5.28 16.05 10.57
CA ALA A 141 -6.06 17.26 10.85
C ALA A 141 -5.23 18.56 10.77
N GLN A 142 -3.92 18.47 10.96
CA GLN A 142 -3.00 19.59 10.94
C GLN A 142 -1.91 19.46 9.86
N ARG A 143 -2.02 18.45 8.99
CA ARG A 143 -1.03 18.14 7.97
C ARG A 143 -1.67 17.78 6.65
N ALA A 144 -1.07 18.21 5.56
CA ALA A 144 -1.51 17.82 4.23
C ALA A 144 -1.09 16.38 3.87
N TRP A 145 0.05 15.94 4.36
CA TRP A 145 0.70 14.66 4.08
C TRP A 145 1.15 13.99 5.38
N LEU A 146 1.47 12.72 5.32
CA LEU A 146 1.92 12.00 6.52
C LEU A 146 3.18 12.62 7.10
N GLU A 147 4.14 13.01 6.25
CA GLU A 147 5.35 13.73 6.69
C GLU A 147 5.86 14.70 5.62
N LEU A 148 6.71 15.64 6.02
CA LEU A 148 7.53 16.52 5.18
C LEU A 148 6.75 17.48 4.25
N ASP A 149 5.50 17.77 4.56
CA ASP A 149 4.61 18.68 3.82
C ASP A 149 4.51 18.43 2.30
N ARG A 150 4.78 17.19 1.88
CA ARG A 150 4.71 16.70 0.49
C ARG A 150 4.43 15.21 0.46
N PRO A 151 3.92 14.66 -0.68
CA PRO A 151 3.77 13.22 -0.81
C PRO A 151 5.14 12.52 -0.76
N THR A 152 5.19 11.40 -0.07
CA THR A 152 6.35 10.53 0.05
C THR A 152 5.94 9.07 -0.10
N VAL A 153 6.90 8.16 -0.07
CA VAL A 153 6.62 6.73 -0.06
C VAL A 153 5.78 6.31 1.15
N ALA A 154 5.80 7.07 2.27
CA ALA A 154 4.93 6.85 3.43
C ALA A 154 3.45 6.89 3.04
N ASP A 155 3.04 7.94 2.31
CA ASP A 155 1.65 8.11 1.87
C ASP A 155 1.22 6.95 0.97
N ILE A 156 2.07 6.54 0.05
CA ILE A 156 1.75 5.47 -0.90
C ILE A 156 1.69 4.09 -0.25
N THR A 157 2.46 3.84 0.81
CA THR A 157 2.42 2.54 1.50
C THR A 157 1.20 2.39 2.42
N VAL A 158 0.71 3.49 3.01
CA VAL A 158 -0.45 3.51 3.90
C VAL A 158 -1.78 3.57 3.12
N TYR A 159 -1.83 4.39 2.07
CA TYR A 159 -3.04 4.75 1.32
C TYR A 159 -3.90 3.57 0.85
N PRO A 160 -3.37 2.51 0.18
CA PRO A 160 -4.22 1.51 -0.47
C PRO A 160 -5.25 0.86 0.45
N TYR A 161 -4.83 0.30 1.55
CA TYR A 161 -5.76 -0.39 2.45
C TYR A 161 -6.60 0.56 3.31
N VAL A 162 -6.13 1.77 3.57
CA VAL A 162 -6.96 2.81 4.19
C VAL A 162 -8.10 3.19 3.25
N SER A 163 -7.83 3.39 1.97
CA SER A 163 -8.85 3.71 0.97
C SER A 163 -9.81 2.56 0.64
N LEU A 164 -9.46 1.34 1.01
CA LEU A 164 -10.25 0.12 0.86
C LEU A 164 -10.93 -0.32 2.18
N ALA A 165 -10.85 0.46 3.26
CA ALA A 165 -11.31 0.07 4.58
C ALA A 165 -12.81 -0.31 4.60
N GLU A 166 -13.63 0.32 3.77
CA GLU A 166 -15.07 0.02 3.68
C GLU A 166 -15.36 -1.38 3.13
N GLN A 167 -14.45 -1.96 2.33
CA GLN A 167 -14.54 -3.36 1.89
C GLN A 167 -14.34 -4.37 3.03
N GLY A 168 -13.77 -3.93 4.17
CA GLY A 168 -13.65 -4.71 5.40
C GLY A 168 -14.65 -4.26 6.48
N GLY A 169 -15.72 -3.54 6.11
CA GLY A 169 -16.76 -3.11 7.04
C GLY A 169 -16.34 -1.98 7.99
N VAL A 170 -15.31 -1.20 7.64
CA VAL A 170 -14.82 -0.07 8.43
C VAL A 170 -15.16 1.23 7.72
N ALA A 171 -16.15 1.98 8.25
CA ALA A 171 -16.64 3.21 7.66
C ALA A 171 -15.56 4.32 7.68
N LEU A 172 -15.42 5.04 6.58
CA LEU A 172 -14.52 6.19 6.45
C LEU A 172 -15.20 7.54 6.74
N ALA A 173 -16.53 7.57 6.76
CA ALA A 173 -17.29 8.81 6.95
C ALA A 173 -16.91 9.62 8.22
N PRO A 174 -16.53 9.03 9.37
CA PRO A 174 -16.13 9.79 10.55
C PRO A 174 -14.76 10.50 10.41
N TYR A 175 -13.93 10.15 9.43
CA TYR A 175 -12.51 10.53 9.33
C TYR A 175 -12.28 11.57 8.24
N ALA A 176 -12.70 12.81 8.50
CA ALA A 176 -12.68 13.89 7.49
C ALA A 176 -11.26 14.25 7.01
N ALA A 177 -10.28 14.24 7.92
CA ALA A 177 -8.89 14.53 7.56
C ALA A 177 -8.25 13.42 6.72
N VAL A 178 -8.58 12.16 7.03
CA VAL A 178 -8.18 11.00 6.20
C VAL A 178 -8.80 11.09 4.81
N GLN A 179 -10.09 11.39 4.69
CA GLN A 179 -10.76 11.56 3.39
C GLN A 179 -10.12 12.69 2.56
N ALA A 180 -9.82 13.82 3.20
CA ALA A 180 -9.14 14.94 2.54
C ALA A 180 -7.73 14.56 2.06
N TRP A 181 -6.99 13.77 2.83
CA TRP A 181 -5.68 13.24 2.44
C TRP A 181 -5.80 12.25 1.27
N MET A 182 -6.73 11.31 1.31
CA MET A 182 -6.99 10.40 0.19
C MET A 182 -7.34 11.14 -1.09
N THR A 183 -8.17 12.18 -0.99
CA THR A 183 -8.54 13.04 -2.12
C THR A 183 -7.31 13.76 -2.71
N ARG A 184 -6.36 14.20 -1.87
CA ARG A 184 -5.11 14.80 -2.35
C ARG A 184 -4.26 13.81 -3.13
N ILE A 185 -4.14 12.56 -2.66
CA ILE A 185 -3.42 11.50 -3.38
C ILE A 185 -4.07 11.23 -4.74
N GLN A 186 -5.40 11.15 -4.78
CA GLN A 186 -6.17 10.91 -6.03
C GLN A 186 -6.01 12.03 -7.07
N LYS A 187 -5.59 13.23 -6.65
CA LYS A 187 -5.31 14.37 -7.52
C LYS A 187 -3.85 14.47 -7.97
N LEU A 188 -2.98 13.59 -7.54
CA LEU A 188 -1.59 13.59 -7.98
C LEU A 188 -1.50 13.25 -9.48
N PRO A 189 -0.66 13.95 -10.26
CA PRO A 189 -0.40 13.58 -11.64
C PRO A 189 0.10 12.14 -11.75
N GLY A 190 -0.51 11.35 -12.62
CA GLY A 190 -0.18 9.93 -12.79
C GLY A 190 -0.91 9.00 -11.81
N TYR A 191 -1.84 9.50 -10.97
CA TYR A 191 -2.67 8.63 -10.14
C TYR A 191 -3.46 7.63 -10.98
N ILE A 192 -3.47 6.39 -10.55
CA ILE A 192 -4.30 5.31 -11.10
C ILE A 192 -5.22 4.75 -10.01
N PRO A 193 -6.52 4.54 -10.26
CA PRO A 193 -7.43 3.97 -9.29
C PRO A 193 -7.28 2.44 -9.17
N MET A 194 -7.87 1.90 -8.11
CA MET A 194 -8.07 0.48 -7.89
C MET A 194 -9.56 0.21 -7.61
N PRO A 195 -10.14 -0.93 -8.05
CA PRO A 195 -11.54 -1.25 -7.78
C PRO A 195 -11.89 -1.24 -6.29
N GLY A 196 -13.01 -0.59 -5.93
CA GLY A 196 -13.56 -0.55 -4.57
C GLY A 196 -12.91 0.43 -3.62
N GLN A 197 -12.05 1.31 -4.10
CA GLN A 197 -11.51 2.40 -3.30
C GLN A 197 -12.55 3.47 -2.98
N PHE A 198 -12.33 4.16 -1.86
CA PHE A 198 -12.99 5.43 -1.57
C PHE A 198 -12.79 6.41 -2.74
N VAL A 199 -13.88 6.98 -3.18
CA VAL A 199 -13.90 8.06 -4.20
C VAL A 199 -14.52 9.27 -3.55
N ALA A 200 -13.83 10.41 -3.59
CA ALA A 200 -14.38 11.67 -3.11
C ALA A 200 -15.60 12.06 -3.97
N ALA A 201 -16.67 12.52 -3.31
CA ALA A 201 -17.86 13.05 -3.96
C ALA A 201 -17.57 14.35 -4.70
#